data_92031b07c37c9c7f15c7715453e7043a
#
_entry.id   92031b07c37c9c7f15c7715453e7043a
#
_cell.length_a   1.000
_cell.length_b   1.000
_cell.length_c   1.000
_cell.angle_alpha   90.00
_cell.angle_beta   90.00
_cell.angle_gamma   90.00
#
_symmetry.space_group_name_H-M   'P 1'
#
loop_
_entity.id
_entity.type
_entity.pdbx_description
1 polymer ?
#
loop_
_entity_poly.entity_id
_entity_poly.type
_entity_poly.pdbx_seq_one_letter_code
_entity_poly.pdbx_strand_id
1 'polypeptide(L)'
;MTTAPDHERLVDELAQKRARVHAMGGAAKLAARRAQGVMNARERIAALCDPGSFSEIGEFAISTRAEDAERTPADGIVTGYGAVDGRDIAVASFDLTTLGASSAAHNMAKLGYLREHAVRSGIPCVFLIESAGARMPDIQGARGMGRIGMSGQRGRDRSSPWISAVLGPCYGMGTWYAVQS
;
A
#
# COMPACT_ATOMS: atom_id res chain seq x y z
N MET A 1 -21.25 23.88 -19.05
CA MET A 1 -19.94 23.81 -19.75
C MET A 1 -18.90 24.35 -18.80
N THR A 2 -18.02 23.48 -18.26
CA THR A 2 -16.89 23.89 -17.41
C THR A 2 -15.92 24.67 -18.28
N THR A 3 -15.55 25.86 -17.87
CA THR A 3 -14.63 26.71 -18.64
C THR A 3 -13.22 26.13 -18.59
N ALA A 4 -12.42 26.29 -19.66
CA ALA A 4 -11.03 25.81 -19.75
C ALA A 4 -10.16 26.15 -18.52
N PRO A 5 -10.25 27.35 -17.88
CA PRO A 5 -9.51 27.68 -16.67
C PRO A 5 -9.79 26.77 -15.46
N ASP A 6 -10.98 26.22 -15.37
CA ASP A 6 -11.38 25.32 -14.25
C ASP A 6 -10.78 23.92 -14.42
N HIS A 7 -10.67 23.46 -15.67
CA HIS A 7 -10.04 22.19 -15.98
C HIS A 7 -8.54 22.19 -15.69
N GLU A 8 -7.81 23.20 -16.10
CA GLU A 8 -6.36 23.35 -15.84
C GLU A 8 -6.08 23.36 -14.32
N ARG A 9 -6.86 24.14 -13.57
CA ARG A 9 -6.76 24.18 -12.10
C ARG A 9 -6.95 22.77 -11.47
N LEU A 10 -7.92 22.00 -11.93
CA LEU A 10 -8.16 20.65 -11.42
C LEU A 10 -7.03 19.68 -11.76
N VAL A 11 -6.43 19.81 -12.94
CA VAL A 11 -5.25 19.02 -13.34
C VAL A 11 -4.05 19.36 -12.46
N ASP A 12 -3.82 20.64 -12.19
CA ASP A 12 -2.74 21.08 -11.29
C ASP A 12 -2.96 20.60 -9.85
N GLU A 13 -4.18 20.68 -9.33
CA GLU A 13 -4.52 20.15 -8.01
C GLU A 13 -4.27 18.64 -7.92
N LEU A 14 -4.61 17.89 -8.96
CA LEU A 14 -4.33 16.45 -9.04
C LEU A 14 -2.83 16.17 -9.05
N ALA A 15 -2.05 16.93 -9.85
CA ALA A 15 -0.60 16.80 -9.92
C ALA A 15 0.04 17.06 -8.54
N GLN A 16 -0.42 18.11 -7.83
CA GLN A 16 0.05 18.41 -6.48
C GLN A 16 -0.29 17.30 -5.48
N LYS A 17 -1.50 16.74 -5.54
CA LYS A 17 -1.88 15.60 -4.68
C LYS A 17 -0.99 14.39 -4.95
N ARG A 18 -0.73 14.06 -6.21
CA ARG A 18 0.18 12.97 -6.59
C ARG A 18 1.60 13.20 -6.10
N ALA A 19 2.12 14.40 -6.25
CA ALA A 19 3.45 14.76 -5.75
C ALA A 19 3.57 14.53 -4.23
N ARG A 20 2.55 14.88 -3.44
CA ARG A 20 2.52 14.61 -2.00
C ARG A 20 2.52 13.11 -1.70
N VAL A 21 1.72 12.33 -2.41
CA VAL A 21 1.68 10.86 -2.24
C VAL A 21 3.04 10.24 -2.59
N HIS A 22 3.67 10.69 -3.66
CA HIS A 22 4.97 10.18 -4.10
C HIS A 22 6.14 10.62 -3.20
N ALA A 23 5.97 11.69 -2.41
CA ALA A 23 6.92 12.07 -1.37
C ALA A 23 6.98 11.07 -0.22
N MET A 24 6.01 10.14 -0.10
CA MET A 24 5.98 9.08 0.91
C MET A 24 6.17 9.65 2.33
N GLY A 25 6.99 9.05 3.18
CA GLY A 25 7.30 9.56 4.51
C GLY A 25 8.24 10.77 4.56
N GLY A 26 8.58 11.34 3.39
CA GLY A 26 9.38 12.54 3.22
C GLY A 26 10.86 12.31 2.90
N ALA A 27 11.49 13.31 2.31
CA ALA A 27 12.84 13.23 1.72
C ALA A 27 13.91 12.73 2.71
N ALA A 28 13.86 13.18 3.97
CA ALA A 28 14.87 12.77 4.98
C ALA A 28 14.84 11.26 5.27
N LYS A 29 13.62 10.68 5.42
CA LYS A 29 13.48 9.24 5.67
C LYS A 29 13.86 8.42 4.43
N LEU A 30 13.51 8.89 3.24
CA LEU A 30 13.90 8.25 1.98
C LEU A 30 15.42 8.26 1.79
N ALA A 31 16.09 9.39 2.09
CA ALA A 31 17.53 9.51 2.04
C ALA A 31 18.23 8.57 3.03
N ALA A 32 17.70 8.46 4.26
CA ALA A 32 18.24 7.55 5.28
C ALA A 32 18.15 6.07 4.84
N ARG A 33 17.05 5.65 4.19
CA ARG A 33 16.92 4.30 3.63
C ARG A 33 17.90 4.06 2.49
N ARG A 34 18.01 5.02 1.59
CA ARG A 34 18.95 4.93 0.46
C ARG A 34 20.40 4.83 0.94
N ALA A 35 20.79 5.56 1.99
CA ALA A 35 22.11 5.47 2.60
C ALA A 35 22.40 4.07 3.20
N GLN A 36 21.37 3.31 3.57
CA GLN A 36 21.47 1.93 4.03
C GLN A 36 21.43 0.90 2.90
N GLY A 37 21.34 1.32 1.62
CA GLY A 37 21.17 0.43 0.48
C GLY A 37 19.79 -0.22 0.39
N VAL A 38 18.78 0.33 1.10
CA VAL A 38 17.44 -0.25 1.17
C VAL A 38 16.48 0.50 0.24
N MET A 39 15.88 -0.20 -0.71
CA MET A 39 14.85 0.33 -1.59
C MET A 39 13.60 0.76 -0.80
N ASN A 40 13.00 1.87 -1.20
CA ASN A 40 11.68 2.27 -0.72
C ASN A 40 10.56 1.44 -1.38
N ALA A 41 9.31 1.61 -0.92
CA ALA A 41 8.18 0.80 -1.39
C ALA A 41 7.93 0.93 -2.91
N ARG A 42 8.10 2.12 -3.49
CA ARG A 42 7.89 2.35 -4.93
C ARG A 42 9.06 1.81 -5.77
N GLU A 43 10.29 1.96 -5.27
CA GLU A 43 11.48 1.39 -5.92
C GLU A 43 11.40 -0.15 -5.97
N ARG A 44 10.86 -0.80 -4.93
CA ARG A 44 10.63 -2.26 -4.92
C ARG A 44 9.62 -2.70 -5.98
N ILE A 45 8.52 -1.96 -6.14
CA ILE A 45 7.54 -2.23 -7.22
C ILE A 45 8.17 -2.05 -8.58
N ALA A 46 8.93 -0.95 -8.77
CA ALA A 46 9.62 -0.68 -10.03
C ALA A 46 10.69 -1.73 -10.37
N ALA A 47 11.32 -2.33 -9.36
CA ALA A 47 12.28 -3.42 -9.54
C ALA A 47 11.63 -4.79 -9.81
N LEU A 48 10.38 -4.97 -9.37
CA LEU A 48 9.63 -6.22 -9.55
C LEU A 48 8.88 -6.24 -10.88
N CYS A 49 8.20 -5.16 -11.21
CA CYS A 49 7.29 -5.10 -12.34
C CYS A 49 8.00 -4.69 -13.64
N ASP A 50 7.47 -5.17 -14.75
CA ASP A 50 7.89 -4.75 -16.09
C ASP A 50 7.77 -3.23 -16.23
N PRO A 51 8.70 -2.56 -16.90
CA PRO A 51 8.70 -1.11 -17.04
C PRO A 51 7.37 -0.57 -17.60
N GLY A 52 6.75 0.37 -16.88
CA GLY A 52 5.49 1.01 -17.27
C GLY A 52 4.23 0.16 -17.08
N SER A 53 4.32 -1.07 -16.59
CA SER A 53 3.15 -1.93 -16.38
C SER A 53 2.36 -1.62 -15.11
N PHE A 54 2.99 -0.97 -14.11
CA PHE A 54 2.35 -0.75 -12.82
C PHE A 54 1.27 0.34 -12.85
N SER A 55 0.08 -0.01 -12.40
CA SER A 55 -1.05 0.90 -12.18
C SER A 55 -1.44 0.90 -10.72
N GLU A 56 -1.23 2.03 -10.03
CA GLU A 56 -1.54 2.18 -8.60
C GLU A 56 -3.03 2.33 -8.36
N ILE A 57 -3.54 1.66 -7.32
CA ILE A 57 -4.91 1.81 -6.83
C ILE A 57 -4.90 2.33 -5.39
N GLY A 58 -5.88 3.20 -5.06
CA GLY A 58 -5.99 3.80 -3.73
C GLY A 58 -4.81 4.72 -3.38
N GLU A 59 -4.18 5.37 -4.37
CA GLU A 59 -3.03 6.26 -4.17
C GLU A 59 -3.34 7.43 -3.22
N PHE A 60 -4.59 7.91 -3.20
CA PHE A 60 -5.02 9.02 -2.35
C PHE A 60 -5.61 8.60 -0.99
N ALA A 61 -5.51 7.32 -0.65
CA ALA A 61 -5.91 6.87 0.69
C ALA A 61 -5.00 7.50 1.75
N ILE A 62 -5.63 7.96 2.84
CA ILE A 62 -4.96 8.53 4.01
C ILE A 62 -5.58 7.95 5.28
N SER A 63 -5.01 8.20 6.46
CA SER A 63 -5.59 7.80 7.72
C SER A 63 -7.04 8.30 7.88
N THR A 64 -7.87 7.53 8.58
CA THR A 64 -9.21 7.96 9.00
C THR A 64 -9.18 9.05 10.08
N ARG A 65 -8.01 9.30 10.67
CA ARG A 65 -7.78 10.33 11.70
C ARG A 65 -7.30 11.61 11.04
N ALA A 66 -8.03 12.70 11.25
CA ALA A 66 -7.72 14.00 10.64
C ALA A 66 -6.30 14.49 10.97
N GLU A 67 -5.84 14.24 12.21
CA GLU A 67 -4.51 14.64 12.69
C GLU A 67 -3.36 13.88 12.02
N ASP A 68 -3.63 12.72 11.44
CA ASP A 68 -2.63 11.90 10.75
C ASP A 68 -2.77 11.95 9.22
N ALA A 69 -3.79 12.60 8.68
CA ALA A 69 -4.11 12.60 7.25
C ALA A 69 -2.93 13.01 6.36
N GLU A 70 -2.23 14.08 6.70
CA GLU A 70 -1.09 14.58 5.92
C GLU A 70 0.19 13.75 6.09
N ARG A 71 0.25 12.93 7.14
CA ARG A 71 1.41 12.08 7.47
C ARG A 71 1.28 10.66 6.90
N THR A 72 0.19 10.36 6.23
CA THR A 72 -0.16 9.01 5.78
C THR A 72 -0.45 8.92 4.28
N PRO A 73 0.48 9.39 3.42
CA PRO A 73 0.31 9.23 1.97
C PRO A 73 0.15 7.74 1.61
N ALA A 74 -0.81 7.45 0.71
CA ALA A 74 -1.24 6.10 0.35
C ALA A 74 -1.58 5.18 1.55
N ASP A 75 -1.83 5.78 2.71
CA ASP A 75 -1.97 5.18 4.04
C ASP A 75 -0.86 4.16 4.37
N GLY A 76 0.37 4.44 3.91
CA GLY A 76 1.57 3.65 4.20
C GLY A 76 1.71 2.34 3.44
N ILE A 77 0.84 2.04 2.48
CA ILE A 77 0.95 0.86 1.62
C ILE A 77 0.63 1.23 0.17
N VAL A 78 1.58 1.02 -0.73
CA VAL A 78 1.38 1.18 -2.17
C VAL A 78 0.79 -0.10 -2.72
N THR A 79 -0.37 -0.02 -3.37
CA THR A 79 -1.11 -1.17 -3.92
C THR A 79 -1.46 -0.94 -5.38
N GLY A 80 -1.46 -1.99 -6.18
CA GLY A 80 -1.80 -1.89 -7.60
C GLY A 80 -1.67 -3.19 -8.36
N TYR A 81 -1.74 -3.06 -9.66
CA TYR A 81 -1.55 -4.16 -10.61
C TYR A 81 -0.38 -3.84 -11.51
N GLY A 82 0.35 -4.85 -11.93
CA GLY A 82 1.48 -4.74 -12.84
C GLY A 82 1.72 -6.07 -13.52
N ALA A 83 2.77 -6.16 -14.32
CA ALA A 83 3.19 -7.41 -14.94
C ALA A 83 4.61 -7.78 -14.53
N VAL A 84 4.91 -9.06 -14.52
CA VAL A 84 6.25 -9.64 -14.39
C VAL A 84 6.44 -10.64 -15.53
N ASP A 85 7.41 -10.40 -16.41
CA ASP A 85 7.61 -11.17 -17.64
C ASP A 85 6.32 -11.33 -18.45
N GLY A 86 5.56 -10.24 -18.58
CA GLY A 86 4.29 -10.18 -19.31
C GLY A 86 3.11 -10.86 -18.61
N ARG A 87 3.23 -11.30 -17.35
CA ARG A 87 2.16 -11.94 -16.58
C ARG A 87 1.61 -10.99 -15.54
N ASP A 88 0.30 -10.81 -15.54
CA ASP A 88 -0.37 -9.92 -14.58
C ASP A 88 -0.22 -10.40 -13.13
N ILE A 89 0.05 -9.45 -12.26
CA ILE A 89 0.09 -9.63 -10.80
C ILE A 89 -0.65 -8.51 -10.08
N ALA A 90 -1.16 -8.83 -8.91
CA ALA A 90 -1.53 -7.84 -7.91
C ALA A 90 -0.35 -7.66 -6.95
N VAL A 91 0.03 -6.42 -6.64
CA VAL A 91 1.19 -6.14 -5.78
C VAL A 91 0.86 -5.14 -4.69
N ALA A 92 1.35 -5.40 -3.49
CA ALA A 92 1.33 -4.47 -2.36
C ALA A 92 2.75 -4.31 -1.80
N SER A 93 3.22 -3.07 -1.69
CA SER A 93 4.51 -2.75 -1.09
C SER A 93 4.33 -1.83 0.11
N PHE A 94 4.86 -2.24 1.23
CA PHE A 94 4.71 -1.58 2.52
C PHE A 94 5.77 -0.48 2.67
N ASP A 95 5.32 0.75 2.91
CA ASP A 95 6.17 1.92 3.08
C ASP A 95 6.51 2.18 4.54
N LEU A 96 7.63 1.65 5.00
CA LEU A 96 8.10 1.85 6.37
C LEU A 96 8.34 3.33 6.72
N THR A 97 8.54 4.20 5.73
CA THR A 97 8.76 5.64 5.97
C THR A 97 7.49 6.37 6.41
N THR A 98 6.32 5.80 6.07
CA THR A 98 5.00 6.32 6.42
C THR A 98 4.46 5.61 7.65
N LEU A 99 4.62 6.23 8.82
CA LEU A 99 4.21 5.68 10.13
C LEU A 99 4.55 4.19 10.33
N GLY A 100 5.72 3.76 9.82
CA GLY A 100 6.18 2.38 9.96
C GLY A 100 5.37 1.36 9.16
N ALA A 101 4.67 1.76 8.10
CA ALA A 101 3.71 0.92 7.37
C ALA A 101 2.72 0.23 8.33
N SER A 102 2.34 0.90 9.40
CA SER A 102 1.50 0.35 10.46
C SER A 102 0.05 0.14 9.97
N SER A 103 -0.55 -0.97 10.41
CA SER A 103 -1.88 -1.38 10.00
C SER A 103 -2.97 -0.46 10.55
N ALA A 104 -3.84 0.01 9.69
CA ALA A 104 -4.97 0.90 9.96
C ALA A 104 -6.15 0.57 9.04
N ALA A 105 -7.30 1.21 9.26
CA ALA A 105 -8.53 0.86 8.58
C ALA A 105 -8.43 0.94 7.04
N HIS A 106 -7.92 2.06 6.50
CA HIS A 106 -7.88 2.27 5.05
C HIS A 106 -6.85 1.39 4.35
N ASN A 107 -5.63 1.23 4.91
CA ASN A 107 -4.65 0.38 4.27
C ASN A 107 -5.04 -1.11 4.33
N MET A 108 -5.72 -1.55 5.38
CA MET A 108 -6.28 -2.90 5.45
C MET A 108 -7.42 -3.10 4.45
N ALA A 109 -8.26 -2.08 4.24
CA ALA A 109 -9.30 -2.11 3.21
C ALA A 109 -8.70 -2.18 1.80
N LYS A 110 -7.62 -1.43 1.50
CA LYS A 110 -6.88 -1.51 0.24
C LYS A 110 -6.35 -2.92 -0.02
N LEU A 111 -5.71 -3.51 0.98
CA LEU A 111 -5.20 -4.88 0.88
C LEU A 111 -6.33 -5.90 0.69
N GLY A 112 -7.45 -5.71 1.38
CA GLY A 112 -8.65 -6.53 1.22
C GLY A 112 -9.17 -6.49 -0.22
N TYR A 113 -9.35 -5.29 -0.76
CA TYR A 113 -9.78 -5.08 -2.15
C TYR A 113 -8.82 -5.70 -3.17
N LEU A 114 -7.51 -5.45 -3.00
CA LEU A 114 -6.48 -6.00 -3.89
C LEU A 114 -6.54 -7.53 -3.96
N ARG A 115 -6.61 -8.18 -2.80
CA ARG A 115 -6.67 -9.65 -2.70
C ARG A 115 -7.94 -10.23 -3.29
N GLU A 116 -9.08 -9.64 -2.97
CA GLU A 116 -10.36 -10.08 -3.48
C GLU A 116 -10.41 -10.01 -5.02
N HIS A 117 -9.87 -8.93 -5.57
CA HIS A 117 -9.77 -8.79 -7.02
C HIS A 117 -8.78 -9.78 -7.63
N ALA A 118 -7.59 -9.98 -7.02
CA ALA A 118 -6.61 -10.96 -7.47
C ALA A 118 -7.20 -12.38 -7.52
N VAL A 119 -7.91 -12.80 -6.47
CA VAL A 119 -8.59 -14.10 -6.41
C VAL A 119 -9.65 -14.23 -7.51
N ARG A 120 -10.48 -13.20 -7.69
CA ARG A 120 -11.52 -13.21 -8.74
C ARG A 120 -10.95 -13.27 -10.16
N SER A 121 -9.81 -12.62 -10.37
CA SER A 121 -9.14 -12.57 -11.68
C SER A 121 -8.17 -13.73 -11.91
N GLY A 122 -7.93 -14.58 -10.90
CA GLY A 122 -6.99 -15.69 -10.98
C GLY A 122 -5.52 -15.27 -11.10
N ILE A 123 -5.16 -14.01 -10.72
CA ILE A 123 -3.80 -13.50 -10.81
C ILE A 123 -3.05 -13.65 -9.48
N PRO A 124 -1.73 -13.88 -9.48
CA PRO A 124 -0.93 -13.93 -8.26
C PRO A 124 -0.98 -12.63 -7.47
N CYS A 125 -0.89 -12.72 -6.14
CA CYS A 125 -0.78 -11.57 -5.26
C CYS A 125 0.60 -11.56 -4.58
N VAL A 126 1.36 -10.48 -4.77
CA VAL A 126 2.72 -10.32 -4.24
C VAL A 126 2.72 -9.26 -3.14
N PHE A 127 3.29 -9.61 -1.99
CA PHE A 127 3.42 -8.71 -0.85
C PHE A 127 4.90 -8.44 -0.55
N LEU A 128 5.33 -7.18 -0.65
CA LEU A 128 6.68 -6.71 -0.33
C LEU A 128 6.61 -6.04 1.04
N ILE A 129 6.93 -6.79 2.09
CA ILE A 129 6.51 -6.49 3.46
C ILE A 129 7.62 -5.86 4.30
N GLU A 130 7.27 -4.75 4.93
CA GLU A 130 7.89 -4.20 6.13
C GLU A 130 6.75 -3.60 6.98
N SER A 131 6.72 -3.83 8.29
CA SER A 131 5.64 -3.30 9.12
C SER A 131 6.06 -3.17 10.58
N ALA A 132 5.76 -2.03 11.18
CA ALA A 132 5.87 -1.81 12.62
C ALA A 132 4.69 -2.41 13.42
N GLY A 133 3.74 -3.07 12.75
CA GLY A 133 2.58 -3.67 13.39
C GLY A 133 1.34 -2.78 13.33
N ALA A 134 0.55 -2.76 14.38
CA ALA A 134 -0.71 -2.04 14.43
C ALA A 134 -0.52 -0.53 14.69
N ARG A 135 -1.26 0.33 13.98
CA ARG A 135 -1.31 1.76 14.27
C ARG A 135 -2.22 2.01 15.45
N MET A 136 -1.63 2.08 16.65
CA MET A 136 -2.38 2.09 17.92
C MET A 136 -3.52 3.12 18.00
N PRO A 137 -3.37 4.40 17.61
CA PRO A 137 -4.47 5.35 17.65
C PRO A 137 -5.67 4.94 16.77
N ASP A 138 -5.43 4.28 15.63
CA ASP A 138 -6.47 3.86 14.67
C ASP A 138 -7.23 2.62 15.14
N ILE A 139 -6.56 1.73 15.88
CA ILE A 139 -7.12 0.43 16.27
C ILE A 139 -7.59 0.37 17.72
N GLN A 140 -7.51 1.48 18.45
CA GLN A 140 -7.88 1.52 19.85
C GLN A 140 -9.37 1.26 20.06
N GLY A 141 -9.66 0.36 21.02
CA GLY A 141 -11.02 -0.04 21.39
C GLY A 141 -11.69 -0.98 20.37
N ALA A 142 -12.87 -1.48 20.73
CA ALA A 142 -13.61 -2.48 19.94
C ALA A 142 -13.94 -2.00 18.50
N ARG A 143 -14.25 -0.71 18.33
CA ARG A 143 -14.52 -0.12 17.01
C ARG A 143 -13.28 -0.09 16.12
N GLY A 144 -12.12 0.27 16.68
CA GLY A 144 -10.86 0.30 15.95
C GLY A 144 -10.46 -1.10 15.49
N MET A 145 -10.47 -2.07 16.42
CA MET A 145 -10.19 -3.47 16.13
C MET A 145 -11.16 -4.06 15.10
N GLY A 146 -12.46 -3.77 15.19
CA GLY A 146 -13.44 -4.24 14.22
C GLY A 146 -13.24 -3.69 12.80
N ARG A 147 -12.68 -2.49 12.64
CA ARG A 147 -12.39 -1.89 11.33
C ARG A 147 -11.20 -2.51 10.63
N ILE A 148 -10.25 -3.06 11.37
CA ILE A 148 -9.10 -3.77 10.76
C ILE A 148 -9.53 -5.09 10.16
N GLY A 149 -10.67 -5.59 10.53
CA GLY A 149 -11.43 -6.70 9.97
C GLY A 149 -10.60 -7.81 9.33
N MET A 150 -10.41 -8.92 10.04
CA MET A 150 -9.88 -10.15 9.46
C MET A 150 -10.94 -10.93 8.66
N SER A 151 -12.10 -10.31 8.41
CA SER A 151 -13.20 -10.90 7.67
C SER A 151 -12.80 -11.14 6.21
N GLY A 152 -12.94 -12.36 5.75
CA GLY A 152 -12.63 -12.76 4.38
C GLY A 152 -11.20 -13.28 4.16
N GLN A 153 -10.36 -13.36 5.19
CA GLN A 153 -8.99 -13.88 5.07
C GLN A 153 -8.94 -15.41 5.27
N ARG A 154 -9.74 -16.14 4.51
CA ARG A 154 -9.67 -17.61 4.53
C ARG A 154 -8.57 -18.06 3.58
N GLY A 155 -7.39 -18.38 4.12
CA GLY A 155 -6.25 -18.90 3.34
C GLY A 155 -6.52 -20.21 2.60
N ARG A 156 -7.68 -20.84 2.82
CA ARG A 156 -8.06 -22.12 2.20
C ARG A 156 -8.78 -22.01 0.87
N ASP A 157 -9.35 -20.85 0.56
CA ASP A 157 -10.19 -20.65 -0.63
C ASP A 157 -9.48 -19.80 -1.72
N ARG A 158 -8.15 -19.87 -1.74
CA ARG A 158 -7.34 -19.13 -2.72
C ARG A 158 -7.30 -19.87 -4.05
N SER A 159 -7.75 -19.22 -5.11
CA SER A 159 -7.62 -19.70 -6.48
C SER A 159 -6.33 -19.22 -7.17
N SER A 160 -5.56 -18.33 -6.53
CA SER A 160 -4.31 -17.79 -7.05
C SER A 160 -3.18 -17.84 -6.02
N PRO A 161 -1.91 -17.91 -6.45
CA PRO A 161 -0.76 -17.90 -5.55
C PRO A 161 -0.66 -16.59 -4.76
N TRP A 162 -0.26 -16.67 -3.51
CA TRP A 162 0.20 -15.55 -2.72
C TRP A 162 1.68 -15.71 -2.43
N ILE A 163 2.44 -14.64 -2.60
CA ILE A 163 3.89 -14.63 -2.47
C ILE A 163 4.26 -13.47 -1.57
N SER A 164 5.01 -13.71 -0.51
CA SER A 164 5.50 -12.66 0.38
C SER A 164 7.01 -12.63 0.43
N ALA A 165 7.57 -11.43 0.24
CA ALA A 165 8.95 -11.12 0.55
C ALA A 165 9.00 -10.22 1.77
N VAL A 166 9.54 -10.72 2.89
CA VAL A 166 9.79 -9.94 4.10
C VAL A 166 11.15 -9.25 3.95
N LEU A 167 11.12 -7.94 3.75
CA LEU A 167 12.28 -7.14 3.34
C LEU A 167 12.84 -6.25 4.46
N GLY A 168 12.35 -6.43 5.68
CA GLY A 168 12.77 -5.70 6.87
C GLY A 168 11.91 -6.05 8.10
N PRO A 169 11.82 -5.17 9.11
CA PRO A 169 10.99 -5.40 10.29
C PRO A 169 9.56 -5.76 9.90
N CYS A 170 9.02 -6.82 10.49
CA CYS A 170 7.70 -7.32 10.13
C CYS A 170 6.94 -7.79 11.37
N TYR A 171 5.97 -6.97 11.81
CA TYR A 171 5.17 -7.23 13.01
C TYR A 171 3.67 -7.19 12.71
N GLY A 172 2.90 -7.84 13.57
CA GLY A 172 1.43 -7.80 13.55
C GLY A 172 0.83 -8.31 12.23
N MET A 173 0.03 -7.49 11.55
CA MET A 173 -0.62 -7.87 10.29
C MET A 173 0.38 -8.14 9.15
N GLY A 174 1.55 -7.49 9.14
CA GLY A 174 2.61 -7.82 8.20
C GLY A 174 3.05 -9.28 8.33
N THR A 175 3.30 -9.75 9.54
CA THR A 175 3.63 -11.15 9.82
C THR A 175 2.50 -12.09 9.39
N TRP A 176 1.25 -11.70 9.62
CA TRP A 176 0.09 -12.46 9.21
C TRP A 176 0.06 -12.70 7.68
N TYR A 177 0.32 -11.66 6.89
CA TYR A 177 0.45 -11.81 5.44
C TYR A 177 1.61 -12.73 5.05
N ALA A 178 2.76 -12.58 5.72
CA ALA A 178 3.94 -13.39 5.45
C ALA A 178 3.71 -14.89 5.65
N VAL A 179 3.00 -15.28 6.73
CA VAL A 179 2.75 -16.69 7.03
C VAL A 179 1.59 -17.30 6.27
N GLN A 180 0.79 -16.50 5.59
CA GLN A 180 -0.32 -16.98 4.77
C GLN A 180 0.04 -17.16 3.29
N SER A 181 1.22 -16.79 2.89
CA SER A 181 1.69 -16.84 1.50
C SER A 181 2.29 -18.18 1.11
#